data_fc8bbe6cb3569a3b884aafb57e3af06b
#
_entry.id   fc8bbe6cb3569a3b884aafb57e3af06b
#
_cell.length_a   1.000
_cell.length_b   1.000
_cell.length_c   1.000
_cell.angle_alpha   90.00
_cell.angle_beta   90.00
_cell.angle_gamma   90.00
#
_symmetry.space_group_name_H-M   'P 1'
#
loop_
_entity.id
_entity.type
_entity.pdbx_description
1 polymer ?
#
loop_
_entity_poly.entity_id
_entity_poly.type
_entity_poly.pdbx_seq_one_letter_code
_entity_poly.pdbx_strand_id
1 'polypeptide(L)'
;MQKFSELPYTRPDIAAAVEEYKRYSEAFKAAKTFEKAKKVFLDAEKLDTHLSTIASLCSIRNTMNTTDEFYEAEMAYLNENLPNLIPAEKAMKEDIVNGPFRADFEKEYGAHFIAVLENDLKTQDERIIPELVKESELSVEYSKAAASCKVDFRGETCNFYGLLKHMESTDREERKEAFEKWANLYEGVSDKLDELYDKLIEVRVEMAKKLGYDNYTELAYRNMGRLDYTPEHVEKFREQIRTVITPAVDRMRKAQAKRLGLDSVKYYDESLTFAGGNADPIGGKDYMVGQATEMYGALSPETKEFFDFMTKYELFDLETRPGKHLGGYCTSLPEYKAPFIFSNFNGTSADVDVLTHEAGHAFQAYLGERLIPIGVLQGSTSEVCEIHSMSMEFFTYPWMDKFFGDRADEYCYAHLCDALAVIPYMACVDEFQHEVYKNPKMTAKERRGVWRSIEKKYMPWRDYDGNAFLENGGFWMQKQHIFLYPFYYIDYALAQICTFFFYDEMKKDRESAWARYLKLCKAGGTLGYFDLLHYVGIPVPFEDGAVEKAVRGVIEEIESAKY
;
A
#
# COMPACT_ATOMS: atom_id res chain seq x y z
N MET A 1 2.61 -28.03 -3.29
CA MET A 1 3.47 -26.94 -3.79
C MET A 1 4.92 -27.23 -3.41
N GLN A 2 5.90 -26.84 -4.22
CA GLN A 2 7.32 -26.81 -3.89
C GLN A 2 7.66 -25.57 -3.06
N LYS A 3 8.85 -25.49 -2.45
CA LYS A 3 9.34 -24.27 -1.81
C LYS A 3 9.50 -23.16 -2.84
N PHE A 4 9.41 -21.89 -2.41
CA PHE A 4 9.51 -20.75 -3.31
C PHE A 4 10.77 -20.78 -4.19
N SER A 5 11.93 -21.11 -3.60
CA SER A 5 13.20 -21.19 -4.32
C SER A 5 13.24 -22.25 -5.43
N GLU A 6 12.40 -23.27 -5.35
CA GLU A 6 12.32 -24.39 -6.30
C GLU A 6 11.27 -24.19 -7.40
N LEU A 7 10.44 -23.12 -7.32
CA LEU A 7 9.41 -22.87 -8.32
C LEU A 7 10.03 -22.59 -9.68
N PRO A 8 9.60 -23.27 -10.75
CA PRO A 8 10.14 -23.05 -12.09
C PRO A 8 9.66 -21.69 -12.64
N TYR A 9 10.53 -20.98 -13.34
CA TYR A 9 10.17 -19.83 -14.15
C TYR A 9 10.37 -20.14 -15.62
N THR A 10 9.39 -19.79 -16.43
CA THR A 10 9.46 -19.88 -17.90
C THR A 10 8.87 -18.62 -18.48
N ARG A 11 9.59 -17.96 -19.39
CA ARG A 11 9.08 -16.78 -20.10
C ARG A 11 7.76 -17.12 -20.79
N PRO A 12 6.68 -16.37 -20.57
CA PRO A 12 5.40 -16.63 -21.21
C PRO A 12 5.44 -16.20 -22.69
N ASP A 13 4.78 -16.96 -23.54
CA ASP A 13 4.52 -16.57 -24.93
C ASP A 13 3.25 -15.70 -24.98
N ILE A 14 3.42 -14.39 -24.87
CA ILE A 14 2.30 -13.44 -24.83
C ILE A 14 1.51 -13.43 -26.16
N ALA A 15 2.18 -13.65 -27.31
CA ALA A 15 1.50 -13.74 -28.59
C ALA A 15 0.57 -14.97 -28.64
N ALA A 16 1.02 -16.12 -28.13
CA ALA A 16 0.17 -17.31 -28.01
C ALA A 16 -0.99 -17.09 -27.02
N ALA A 17 -0.75 -16.38 -25.91
CA ALA A 17 -1.80 -16.02 -24.95
C ALA A 17 -2.88 -15.13 -25.58
N VAL A 18 -2.51 -14.12 -26.39
CA VAL A 18 -3.45 -13.27 -27.14
C VAL A 18 -4.33 -14.12 -28.06
N GLU A 19 -3.74 -15.08 -28.81
CA GLU A 19 -4.50 -15.98 -29.69
C GLU A 19 -5.41 -16.93 -28.90
N GLU A 20 -5.01 -17.36 -27.70
CA GLU A 20 -5.84 -18.16 -26.80
C GLU A 20 -7.06 -17.38 -26.32
N TYR A 21 -6.87 -16.12 -25.90
CA TYR A 21 -7.98 -15.23 -25.52
C TYR A 21 -8.96 -14.99 -26.65
N LYS A 22 -8.48 -14.80 -27.89
CA LYS A 22 -9.36 -14.68 -29.07
C LYS A 22 -10.22 -15.92 -29.25
N ARG A 23 -9.62 -17.11 -29.07
CA ARG A 23 -10.38 -18.40 -29.13
C ARG A 23 -11.44 -18.48 -28.03
N TYR A 24 -11.12 -18.02 -26.80
CA TYR A 24 -12.11 -17.97 -25.73
C TYR A 24 -13.25 -16.99 -26.05
N SER A 25 -12.97 -15.81 -26.57
CA SER A 25 -14.00 -14.84 -26.97
C SER A 25 -14.91 -15.41 -28.07
N GLU A 26 -14.36 -16.09 -29.10
CA GLU A 26 -15.15 -16.74 -30.13
C GLU A 26 -16.02 -17.88 -29.56
N ALA A 27 -15.47 -18.71 -28.67
CA ALA A 27 -16.18 -19.79 -28.03
C ALA A 27 -17.30 -19.28 -27.10
N PHE A 28 -17.06 -18.15 -26.40
CA PHE A 28 -18.04 -17.49 -25.55
C PHE A 28 -19.23 -16.98 -26.37
N LYS A 29 -18.97 -16.28 -27.47
CA LYS A 29 -20.00 -15.80 -28.42
C LYS A 29 -20.81 -16.94 -29.04
N ALA A 30 -20.19 -18.08 -29.29
CA ALA A 30 -20.85 -19.27 -29.83
C ALA A 30 -21.66 -20.07 -28.78
N ALA A 31 -21.50 -19.77 -27.49
CA ALA A 31 -22.20 -20.45 -26.42
C ALA A 31 -23.72 -20.26 -26.51
N LYS A 32 -24.47 -21.36 -26.34
CA LYS A 32 -25.93 -21.34 -26.40
C LYS A 32 -26.58 -21.41 -25.02
N THR A 33 -25.81 -21.61 -23.97
CA THR A 33 -26.26 -21.70 -22.59
C THR A 33 -25.27 -21.02 -21.66
N PHE A 34 -25.75 -20.51 -20.54
CA PHE A 34 -24.91 -19.89 -19.50
C PHE A 34 -23.80 -20.84 -19.02
N GLU A 35 -24.10 -22.11 -18.79
CA GLU A 35 -23.10 -23.09 -18.32
C GLU A 35 -21.93 -23.24 -19.31
N LYS A 36 -22.18 -23.16 -20.64
CA LYS A 36 -21.11 -23.18 -21.64
C LYS A 36 -20.31 -21.88 -21.64
N ALA A 37 -20.97 -20.73 -21.55
CA ALA A 37 -20.31 -19.43 -21.46
C ALA A 37 -19.46 -19.32 -20.18
N LYS A 38 -20.02 -19.72 -19.04
CA LYS A 38 -19.33 -19.80 -17.74
C LYS A 38 -18.08 -20.68 -17.81
N LYS A 39 -18.18 -21.85 -18.45
CA LYS A 39 -17.03 -22.73 -18.61
C LYS A 39 -15.89 -22.05 -19.39
N VAL A 40 -16.21 -21.36 -20.50
CA VAL A 40 -15.21 -20.63 -21.29
C VAL A 40 -14.59 -19.50 -20.48
N PHE A 41 -15.39 -18.74 -19.74
CA PHE A 41 -14.90 -17.71 -18.83
C PHE A 41 -13.93 -18.26 -17.78
N LEU A 42 -14.29 -19.37 -17.11
CA LEU A 42 -13.41 -20.00 -16.14
C LEU A 42 -12.13 -20.60 -16.76
N ASP A 43 -12.14 -20.97 -18.03
CA ASP A 43 -10.93 -21.41 -18.73
C ASP A 43 -10.02 -20.20 -19.06
N ALA A 44 -10.58 -19.03 -19.38
CA ALA A 44 -9.82 -17.78 -19.50
C ALA A 44 -9.22 -17.34 -18.16
N GLU A 45 -9.98 -17.39 -17.06
CA GLU A 45 -9.48 -17.11 -15.68
C GLU A 45 -8.25 -17.97 -15.30
N LYS A 46 -8.16 -19.22 -15.80
CA LYS A 46 -6.97 -20.04 -15.57
C LYS A 46 -5.74 -19.52 -16.32
N LEU A 47 -5.93 -19.00 -17.52
CA LEU A 47 -4.84 -18.35 -18.27
C LEU A 47 -4.36 -17.10 -17.55
N ASP A 48 -5.28 -16.26 -17.07
CA ASP A 48 -4.95 -15.08 -16.26
C ASP A 48 -4.18 -15.46 -15.00
N THR A 49 -4.66 -16.46 -14.27
CA THR A 49 -4.02 -17.00 -13.07
C THR A 49 -2.58 -17.45 -13.37
N HIS A 50 -2.36 -18.14 -14.49
CA HIS A 50 -1.04 -18.61 -14.91
C HIS A 50 -0.11 -17.44 -15.26
N LEU A 51 -0.56 -16.51 -16.10
CA LEU A 51 0.24 -15.34 -16.50
C LEU A 51 0.58 -14.44 -15.31
N SER A 52 -0.38 -14.21 -14.42
CA SER A 52 -0.17 -13.44 -13.18
C SER A 52 0.84 -14.13 -12.27
N THR A 53 0.81 -15.45 -12.15
CA THR A 53 1.79 -16.21 -11.36
C THR A 53 3.19 -16.05 -11.92
N ILE A 54 3.36 -16.16 -13.23
CA ILE A 54 4.67 -15.98 -13.89
C ILE A 54 5.18 -14.56 -13.70
N ALA A 55 4.32 -13.55 -13.90
CA ALA A 55 4.67 -12.15 -13.72
C ALA A 55 5.09 -11.86 -12.26
N SER A 56 4.31 -12.34 -11.28
CA SER A 56 4.63 -12.19 -9.86
C SER A 56 5.95 -12.88 -9.50
N LEU A 57 6.17 -14.11 -9.98
CA LEU A 57 7.41 -14.85 -9.72
C LEU A 57 8.64 -14.13 -10.27
N CYS A 58 8.55 -13.57 -11.49
CA CYS A 58 9.59 -12.75 -12.08
C CYS A 58 9.85 -11.49 -11.26
N SER A 59 8.79 -10.76 -10.90
CA SER A 59 8.87 -9.53 -10.12
C SER A 59 9.50 -9.76 -8.75
N ILE A 60 9.06 -10.79 -8.02
CA ILE A 60 9.64 -11.14 -6.71
C ILE A 60 11.15 -11.40 -6.85
N ARG A 61 11.55 -12.22 -7.80
CA ARG A 61 12.97 -12.58 -7.99
C ARG A 61 13.82 -11.40 -8.44
N ASN A 62 13.26 -10.52 -9.28
CA ASN A 62 13.93 -9.28 -9.66
C ASN A 62 14.11 -8.34 -8.45
N THR A 63 13.08 -8.17 -7.61
CA THR A 63 13.18 -7.34 -6.40
C THR A 63 14.09 -7.93 -5.33
N MET A 64 14.16 -9.27 -5.22
CA MET A 64 15.12 -9.96 -4.35
C MET A 64 16.57 -9.70 -4.73
N ASN A 65 16.85 -9.51 -6.03
CA ASN A 65 18.18 -9.16 -6.55
C ASN A 65 18.05 -8.32 -7.83
N THR A 66 18.08 -7.01 -7.69
CA THR A 66 17.97 -6.05 -8.81
C THR A 66 19.21 -6.02 -9.72
N THR A 67 20.28 -6.75 -9.35
CA THR A 67 21.50 -6.89 -10.18
C THR A 67 21.51 -8.18 -11.00
N ASP A 68 20.45 -8.98 -10.93
CA ASP A 68 20.30 -10.18 -11.75
C ASP A 68 19.86 -9.80 -13.17
N GLU A 69 20.81 -9.83 -14.11
CA GLU A 69 20.58 -9.45 -15.50
C GLU A 69 19.48 -10.29 -16.19
N PHE A 70 19.30 -11.55 -15.76
CA PHE A 70 18.25 -12.40 -16.31
C PHE A 70 16.86 -11.87 -15.92
N TYR A 71 16.60 -11.65 -14.62
CA TYR A 71 15.30 -11.17 -14.18
C TYR A 71 15.06 -9.70 -14.52
N GLU A 72 16.10 -8.87 -14.66
CA GLU A 72 15.98 -7.52 -15.21
C GLU A 72 15.46 -7.58 -16.67
N ALA A 73 16.04 -8.45 -17.51
CA ALA A 73 15.62 -8.62 -18.90
C ALA A 73 14.20 -9.22 -19.01
N GLU A 74 13.85 -10.17 -18.12
CA GLU A 74 12.50 -10.76 -18.09
C GLU A 74 11.44 -9.72 -17.66
N MET A 75 11.73 -8.87 -16.68
CA MET A 75 10.84 -7.77 -16.29
C MET A 75 10.65 -6.77 -17.42
N ALA A 76 11.71 -6.40 -18.13
CA ALA A 76 11.62 -5.53 -19.31
C ALA A 76 10.71 -6.15 -20.39
N TYR A 77 10.89 -7.45 -20.67
CA TYR A 77 10.03 -8.18 -21.60
C TYR A 77 8.55 -8.17 -21.18
N LEU A 78 8.27 -8.45 -19.89
CA LEU A 78 6.90 -8.48 -19.38
C LEU A 78 6.25 -7.08 -19.46
N ASN A 79 6.96 -6.04 -19.03
CA ASN A 79 6.48 -4.66 -19.06
C ASN A 79 6.13 -4.18 -20.48
N GLU A 80 6.92 -4.60 -21.49
CA GLU A 80 6.69 -4.26 -22.89
C GLU A 80 5.52 -5.06 -23.51
N ASN A 81 5.36 -6.33 -23.14
CA ASN A 81 4.50 -7.25 -23.87
C ASN A 81 3.16 -7.56 -23.19
N LEU A 82 3.04 -7.56 -21.86
CA LEU A 82 1.78 -7.81 -21.16
C LEU A 82 0.64 -6.85 -21.59
N PRO A 83 0.89 -5.54 -21.84
CA PRO A 83 -0.17 -4.65 -22.30
C PRO A 83 -0.82 -5.07 -23.63
N ASN A 84 -0.18 -5.93 -24.43
CA ASN A 84 -0.76 -6.44 -25.67
C ASN A 84 -1.94 -7.41 -25.44
N LEU A 85 -2.17 -7.88 -24.19
CA LEU A 85 -3.34 -8.66 -23.80
C LEU A 85 -4.61 -7.80 -23.70
N ILE A 86 -4.48 -6.51 -23.41
CA ILE A 86 -5.61 -5.58 -23.15
C ILE A 86 -6.73 -5.69 -24.18
N PRO A 87 -6.50 -5.69 -25.51
CA PRO A 87 -7.59 -5.78 -26.48
C PRO A 87 -8.38 -7.08 -26.39
N ALA A 88 -7.70 -8.20 -26.11
CA ALA A 88 -8.32 -9.52 -26.06
C ALA A 88 -9.10 -9.75 -24.77
N GLU A 89 -8.54 -9.29 -23.64
CA GLU A 89 -9.23 -9.27 -22.34
C GLU A 89 -10.46 -8.37 -22.35
N LYS A 90 -10.31 -7.18 -22.94
CA LYS A 90 -11.41 -6.22 -23.13
C LYS A 90 -12.57 -6.85 -23.90
N ALA A 91 -12.29 -7.56 -25.00
CA ALA A 91 -13.31 -8.22 -25.80
C ALA A 91 -14.11 -9.25 -24.98
N MET A 92 -13.48 -10.02 -24.10
CA MET A 92 -14.17 -10.96 -23.20
C MET A 92 -15.03 -10.22 -22.18
N LYS A 93 -14.53 -9.13 -21.58
CA LYS A 93 -15.29 -8.30 -20.63
C LYS A 93 -16.51 -7.67 -21.31
N GLU A 94 -16.38 -7.17 -22.55
CA GLU A 94 -17.48 -6.66 -23.36
C GLU A 94 -18.54 -7.73 -23.64
N ASP A 95 -18.11 -8.94 -23.97
CA ASP A 95 -19.01 -10.08 -24.22
C ASP A 95 -19.80 -10.47 -22.97
N ILE A 96 -19.23 -10.35 -21.78
CA ILE A 96 -19.93 -10.60 -20.50
C ILE A 96 -20.90 -9.45 -20.19
N VAL A 97 -20.42 -8.20 -20.23
CA VAL A 97 -21.20 -7.02 -19.82
C VAL A 97 -22.36 -6.72 -20.77
N ASN A 98 -22.16 -6.87 -22.08
CA ASN A 98 -23.15 -6.52 -23.10
C ASN A 98 -23.86 -7.76 -23.69
N GLY A 99 -23.45 -8.95 -23.32
CA GLY A 99 -23.93 -10.20 -23.88
C GLY A 99 -25.22 -10.74 -23.25
N PRO A 100 -25.77 -11.82 -23.83
CA PRO A 100 -27.06 -12.37 -23.40
C PRO A 100 -27.02 -13.02 -22.01
N PHE A 101 -25.85 -13.29 -21.46
CA PHE A 101 -25.66 -13.98 -20.15
C PHE A 101 -25.31 -13.01 -19.02
N ARG A 102 -25.35 -11.68 -19.25
CA ARG A 102 -25.03 -10.67 -18.22
C ARG A 102 -25.79 -10.92 -16.90
N ALA A 103 -27.10 -11.10 -17.00
CA ALA A 103 -27.95 -11.32 -15.82
C ALA A 103 -27.63 -12.63 -15.08
N ASP A 104 -27.18 -13.65 -15.83
CA ASP A 104 -26.76 -14.92 -15.22
C ASP A 104 -25.42 -14.78 -14.49
N PHE A 105 -24.45 -14.03 -15.06
CA PHE A 105 -23.18 -13.69 -14.41
C PHE A 105 -23.41 -12.84 -13.15
N GLU A 106 -24.27 -11.83 -13.23
CA GLU A 106 -24.62 -10.98 -12.09
C GLU A 106 -25.28 -11.80 -10.97
N LYS A 107 -26.16 -12.74 -11.31
CA LYS A 107 -26.77 -13.65 -10.33
C LYS A 107 -25.76 -14.60 -9.70
N GLU A 108 -24.78 -15.07 -10.45
CA GLU A 108 -23.76 -16.04 -9.99
C GLU A 108 -22.69 -15.38 -9.12
N TYR A 109 -22.18 -14.21 -9.52
CA TYR A 109 -21.01 -13.56 -8.93
C TYR A 109 -21.29 -12.24 -8.22
N GLY A 110 -22.53 -11.76 -8.29
CA GLY A 110 -22.97 -10.51 -7.66
C GLY A 110 -22.91 -9.29 -8.60
N ALA A 111 -23.67 -8.25 -8.24
CA ALA A 111 -23.71 -7.00 -9.01
C ALA A 111 -22.35 -6.29 -9.04
N HIS A 112 -21.56 -6.41 -7.96
CA HIS A 112 -20.22 -5.81 -7.89
C HIS A 112 -19.26 -6.38 -8.95
N PHE A 113 -19.34 -7.68 -9.25
CA PHE A 113 -18.56 -8.29 -10.35
C PHE A 113 -18.80 -7.55 -11.68
N ILE A 114 -20.05 -7.32 -12.02
CA ILE A 114 -20.40 -6.58 -13.26
C ILE A 114 -19.90 -5.14 -13.21
N ALA A 115 -20.02 -4.47 -12.06
CA ALA A 115 -19.52 -3.10 -11.89
C ALA A 115 -18.00 -2.99 -12.06
N VAL A 116 -17.24 -3.97 -11.58
CA VAL A 116 -15.79 -4.05 -11.79
C VAL A 116 -15.45 -4.22 -13.27
N LEU A 117 -16.12 -5.15 -13.98
CA LEU A 117 -15.89 -5.32 -15.42
C LEU A 117 -16.25 -4.06 -16.22
N GLU A 118 -17.36 -3.39 -15.88
CA GLU A 118 -17.75 -2.12 -16.52
C GLU A 118 -16.73 -1.01 -16.26
N ASN A 119 -16.10 -1.00 -15.11
CA ASN A 119 -15.03 -0.06 -14.78
C ASN A 119 -13.77 -0.36 -15.60
N ASP A 120 -13.37 -1.62 -15.68
CA ASP A 120 -12.23 -2.03 -16.51
C ASP A 120 -12.38 -1.61 -17.97
N LEU A 121 -13.60 -1.74 -18.54
CA LEU A 121 -13.89 -1.29 -19.90
C LEU A 121 -13.72 0.23 -20.10
N LYS A 122 -13.72 1.02 -19.01
CA LYS A 122 -13.53 2.47 -19.03
C LYS A 122 -12.09 2.89 -18.79
N THR A 123 -11.27 2.01 -18.22
CA THR A 123 -9.89 2.31 -17.82
C THR A 123 -8.86 1.61 -18.69
N GLN A 124 -9.19 0.47 -19.27
CA GLN A 124 -8.29 -0.35 -20.08
C GLN A 124 -8.65 -0.24 -21.56
N ASP A 125 -7.75 0.29 -22.36
CA ASP A 125 -7.98 0.50 -23.78
C ASP A 125 -6.65 0.49 -24.55
N GLU A 126 -6.68 -0.06 -25.76
CA GLU A 126 -5.51 -0.14 -26.66
C GLU A 126 -4.93 1.23 -27.01
N ARG A 127 -5.75 2.29 -26.98
CA ARG A 127 -5.33 3.66 -27.31
C ARG A 127 -4.29 4.21 -26.34
N ILE A 128 -4.20 3.67 -25.11
CA ILE A 128 -3.27 4.15 -24.09
C ILE A 128 -2.08 3.21 -23.85
N ILE A 129 -1.95 2.11 -24.58
CA ILE A 129 -0.83 1.18 -24.45
C ILE A 129 0.54 1.90 -24.54
N PRO A 130 0.78 2.81 -25.49
CA PRO A 130 2.05 3.53 -25.54
C PRO A 130 2.35 4.36 -24.28
N GLU A 131 1.32 4.95 -23.68
CA GLU A 131 1.45 5.73 -22.45
C GLU A 131 1.69 4.84 -21.23
N LEU A 132 1.05 3.67 -21.15
CA LEU A 132 1.29 2.68 -20.07
C LEU A 132 2.76 2.20 -20.09
N VAL A 133 3.28 1.87 -21.29
CA VAL A 133 4.69 1.51 -21.45
C VAL A 133 5.60 2.67 -21.01
N LYS A 134 5.26 3.89 -21.44
CA LYS A 134 6.05 5.08 -21.08
C LYS A 134 6.01 5.40 -19.59
N GLU A 135 4.86 5.27 -18.94
CA GLU A 135 4.73 5.42 -17.49
C GLU A 135 5.58 4.40 -16.73
N SER A 136 5.59 3.13 -17.21
CA SER A 136 6.44 2.07 -16.64
C SER A 136 7.94 2.40 -16.76
N GLU A 137 8.40 2.86 -17.94
CA GLU A 137 9.78 3.30 -18.14
C GLU A 137 10.18 4.44 -17.18
N LEU A 138 9.32 5.45 -17.03
CA LEU A 138 9.54 6.59 -16.13
C LEU A 138 9.56 6.16 -14.66
N SER A 139 8.75 5.20 -14.29
CA SER A 139 8.70 4.61 -12.94
C SER A 139 10.01 3.87 -12.61
N VAL A 140 10.55 3.13 -13.57
CA VAL A 140 11.87 2.48 -13.44
C VAL A 140 12.98 3.52 -13.34
N GLU A 141 12.93 4.59 -14.14
CA GLU A 141 13.91 5.69 -14.09
C GLU A 141 13.89 6.41 -12.74
N TYR A 142 12.68 6.68 -12.19
CA TYR A 142 12.51 7.23 -10.84
C TYR A 142 13.15 6.31 -9.79
N SER A 143 12.84 5.02 -9.83
CA SER A 143 13.35 4.05 -8.87
C SER A 143 14.89 3.96 -8.90
N LYS A 144 15.49 3.99 -10.10
CA LYS A 144 16.96 4.01 -10.27
C LYS A 144 17.57 5.32 -9.74
N ALA A 145 16.95 6.47 -10.01
CA ALA A 145 17.41 7.76 -9.51
C ALA A 145 17.40 7.82 -7.98
N ALA A 146 16.30 7.40 -7.34
CA ALA A 146 16.19 7.35 -5.89
C ALA A 146 17.17 6.34 -5.25
N ALA A 147 17.31 5.15 -5.81
CA ALA A 147 18.20 4.11 -5.30
C ALA A 147 19.70 4.48 -5.43
N SER A 148 20.06 5.36 -6.37
CA SER A 148 21.45 5.82 -6.54
C SER A 148 21.90 6.81 -5.47
N CYS A 149 20.98 7.39 -4.70
CA CYS A 149 21.27 8.40 -3.67
C CYS A 149 21.92 7.76 -2.45
N LYS A 150 23.15 8.16 -2.15
CA LYS A 150 23.90 7.68 -0.99
C LYS A 150 24.91 8.73 -0.51
N VAL A 151 25.26 8.66 0.75
CA VAL A 151 26.26 9.52 1.40
C VAL A 151 26.97 8.76 2.50
N ASP A 152 28.23 9.09 2.73
CA ASP A 152 28.96 8.56 3.88
C ASP A 152 28.57 9.33 5.14
N PHE A 153 28.13 8.60 6.16
CA PHE A 153 27.73 9.12 7.45
C PHE A 153 28.27 8.23 8.57
N ARG A 154 29.05 8.82 9.47
CA ARG A 154 29.63 8.15 10.66
C ARG A 154 30.33 6.81 10.37
N GLY A 155 30.98 6.69 9.20
CA GLY A 155 31.73 5.49 8.80
C GLY A 155 30.91 4.44 8.04
N GLU A 156 29.64 4.70 7.78
CA GLU A 156 28.74 3.87 6.98
C GLU A 156 28.31 4.61 5.71
N THR A 157 28.07 3.87 4.63
CA THR A 157 27.44 4.43 3.43
C THR A 157 25.92 4.28 3.57
N CYS A 158 25.25 5.39 3.82
CA CYS A 158 23.80 5.45 4.02
C CYS A 158 23.05 5.88 2.75
N ASN A 159 21.91 5.27 2.49
CA ASN A 159 20.86 5.78 1.65
C ASN A 159 19.84 6.57 2.50
N PHE A 160 18.68 6.95 1.94
CA PHE A 160 17.62 7.64 2.68
C PHE A 160 17.19 6.89 3.95
N TYR A 161 16.99 5.57 3.87
CA TYR A 161 16.54 4.75 5.01
C TYR A 161 17.62 4.57 6.08
N GLY A 162 18.88 4.44 5.67
CA GLY A 162 20.00 4.40 6.60
C GLY A 162 20.10 5.67 7.44
N LEU A 163 19.86 6.84 6.84
CA LEU A 163 19.83 8.11 7.55
C LEU A 163 18.62 8.23 8.49
N LEU A 164 17.44 7.72 8.12
CA LEU A 164 16.27 7.70 8.99
C LEU A 164 16.52 6.92 10.28
N LYS A 165 17.25 5.80 10.22
CA LYS A 165 17.66 5.04 11.40
C LYS A 165 18.47 5.92 12.38
N HIS A 166 19.38 6.75 11.89
CA HIS A 166 20.13 7.68 12.72
C HIS A 166 19.27 8.81 13.32
N MET A 167 18.12 9.11 12.73
CA MET A 167 17.15 10.06 13.32
C MET A 167 16.38 9.46 14.51
N GLU A 168 16.54 8.19 14.83
CA GLU A 168 16.04 7.57 16.08
C GLU A 168 17.09 7.55 17.20
N SER A 169 18.32 8.01 16.94
CA SER A 169 19.38 8.07 17.95
C SER A 169 18.96 8.91 19.16
N THR A 170 19.38 8.50 20.36
CA THR A 170 19.22 9.31 21.59
C THR A 170 20.08 10.55 21.60
N ASP A 171 21.16 10.61 20.80
CA ASP A 171 21.99 11.79 20.58
C ASP A 171 21.32 12.76 19.58
N ARG A 172 20.89 13.93 20.09
CA ARG A 172 20.19 14.92 19.26
C ARG A 172 21.06 15.51 18.13
N GLU A 173 22.36 15.66 18.38
CA GLU A 173 23.28 16.15 17.34
C GLU A 173 23.40 15.13 16.20
N GLU A 174 23.44 13.84 16.53
CA GLU A 174 23.40 12.79 15.52
C GLU A 174 22.12 12.82 14.69
N ARG A 175 20.94 12.98 15.34
CA ARG A 175 19.67 13.10 14.62
C ARG A 175 19.67 14.29 13.67
N LYS A 176 20.17 15.43 14.13
CA LYS A 176 20.27 16.67 13.33
C LYS A 176 21.22 16.51 12.14
N GLU A 177 22.42 15.97 12.38
CA GLU A 177 23.38 15.71 11.29
C GLU A 177 22.82 14.75 10.23
N ALA A 178 22.15 13.66 10.66
CA ALA A 178 21.50 12.71 9.77
C ALA A 178 20.39 13.38 8.95
N PHE A 179 19.56 14.20 9.58
CA PHE A 179 18.52 14.99 8.92
C PHE A 179 19.09 15.93 7.86
N GLU A 180 20.15 16.67 8.15
CA GLU A 180 20.79 17.57 7.19
C GLU A 180 21.34 16.80 5.98
N LYS A 181 21.95 15.63 6.20
CA LYS A 181 22.41 14.75 5.12
C LYS A 181 21.26 14.23 4.29
N TRP A 182 20.17 13.80 4.94
CA TRP A 182 18.96 13.32 4.29
C TRP A 182 18.30 14.41 3.41
N ALA A 183 18.16 15.62 3.93
CA ALA A 183 17.63 16.76 3.17
C ALA A 183 18.51 17.10 1.97
N ASN A 184 19.85 17.11 2.15
CA ASN A 184 20.80 17.38 1.09
C ASN A 184 20.78 16.31 -0.02
N LEU A 185 20.53 15.04 0.29
CA LEU A 185 20.35 14.00 -0.73
C LEU A 185 19.14 14.29 -1.61
N TYR A 186 17.99 14.67 -0.99
CA TYR A 186 16.81 15.06 -1.77
C TYR A 186 17.02 16.34 -2.56
N GLU A 187 17.66 17.35 -1.99
CA GLU A 187 18.00 18.57 -2.71
C GLU A 187 18.88 18.28 -3.92
N GLY A 188 19.90 17.41 -3.75
CA GLY A 188 20.82 17.02 -4.82
C GLY A 188 20.19 16.27 -5.98
N VAL A 189 19.11 15.54 -5.75
CA VAL A 189 18.37 14.78 -6.79
C VAL A 189 17.11 15.50 -7.26
N SER A 190 16.76 16.65 -6.65
CA SER A 190 15.47 17.31 -6.81
C SER A 190 15.15 17.71 -8.25
N ASP A 191 16.12 18.22 -9.02
CA ASP A 191 15.91 18.60 -10.43
C ASP A 191 15.52 17.39 -11.28
N LYS A 192 16.16 16.24 -11.03
CA LYS A 192 15.82 14.99 -11.72
C LYS A 192 14.43 14.47 -11.34
N LEU A 193 14.07 14.56 -10.05
CA LEU A 193 12.74 14.15 -9.59
C LEU A 193 11.65 15.09 -10.13
N ASP A 194 11.89 16.40 -10.20
CA ASP A 194 10.98 17.34 -10.82
C ASP A 194 10.76 17.04 -12.32
N GLU A 195 11.85 16.78 -13.07
CA GLU A 195 11.78 16.39 -14.49
C GLU A 195 10.95 15.12 -14.70
N LEU A 196 11.19 14.09 -13.89
CA LEU A 196 10.48 12.81 -13.97
C LEU A 196 8.99 12.98 -13.62
N TYR A 197 8.70 13.79 -12.61
CA TYR A 197 7.31 14.04 -12.22
C TYR A 197 6.55 14.84 -13.28
N ASP A 198 7.19 15.82 -13.93
CA ASP A 198 6.60 16.53 -15.08
C ASP A 198 6.22 15.56 -16.21
N LYS A 199 7.13 14.65 -16.55
CA LYS A 199 6.86 13.62 -17.59
C LYS A 199 5.75 12.65 -17.18
N LEU A 200 5.72 12.23 -15.92
CA LEU A 200 4.65 11.37 -15.39
C LEU A 200 3.28 12.08 -15.44
N ILE A 201 3.23 13.35 -15.04
CA ILE A 201 2.00 14.15 -15.14
C ILE A 201 1.54 14.23 -16.60
N GLU A 202 2.46 14.54 -17.54
CA GLU A 202 2.14 14.66 -18.97
C GLU A 202 1.55 13.35 -19.54
N VAL A 203 2.20 12.22 -19.27
CA VAL A 203 1.74 10.89 -19.72
C VAL A 203 0.36 10.55 -19.14
N ARG A 204 0.14 10.79 -17.85
CA ARG A 204 -1.12 10.51 -17.16
C ARG A 204 -2.27 11.38 -17.66
N VAL A 205 -2.01 12.66 -17.89
CA VAL A 205 -2.99 13.58 -18.48
C VAL A 205 -3.34 13.18 -19.91
N GLU A 206 -2.36 12.71 -20.70
CA GLU A 206 -2.62 12.22 -22.06
C GLU A 206 -3.44 10.93 -22.05
N MET A 207 -3.19 9.98 -21.14
CA MET A 207 -4.04 8.79 -20.96
C MET A 207 -5.49 9.19 -20.68
N ALA A 208 -5.71 10.07 -19.71
CA ALA A 208 -7.04 10.55 -19.36
C ALA A 208 -7.77 11.16 -20.57
N LYS A 209 -7.09 12.03 -21.30
CA LYS A 209 -7.63 12.66 -22.50
C LYS A 209 -7.97 11.66 -23.60
N LYS A 210 -7.12 10.67 -23.87
CA LYS A 210 -7.36 9.61 -24.87
C LYS A 210 -8.59 8.77 -24.52
N LEU A 211 -8.84 8.56 -23.23
CA LEU A 211 -10.00 7.82 -22.73
C LEU A 211 -11.26 8.69 -22.60
N GLY A 212 -11.15 10.02 -22.82
CA GLY A 212 -12.28 10.94 -22.82
C GLY A 212 -12.64 11.51 -21.44
N TYR A 213 -11.70 11.47 -20.49
CA TYR A 213 -11.84 12.10 -19.16
C TYR A 213 -11.42 13.57 -19.21
N ASP A 214 -12.09 14.41 -18.44
CA ASP A 214 -11.78 15.83 -18.35
C ASP A 214 -10.46 16.09 -17.62
N ASN A 215 -10.10 15.23 -16.68
CA ASN A 215 -8.84 15.30 -15.91
C ASN A 215 -8.37 13.91 -15.49
N TYR A 216 -7.10 13.82 -15.10
CA TYR A 216 -6.50 12.55 -14.67
C TYR A 216 -7.07 12.03 -13.33
N THR A 217 -7.53 12.90 -12.44
CA THR A 217 -8.07 12.48 -11.13
C THR A 217 -9.22 11.50 -11.29
N GLU A 218 -10.12 11.73 -12.27
CA GLU A 218 -11.25 10.83 -12.54
C GLU A 218 -10.77 9.45 -13.02
N LEU A 219 -9.81 9.42 -13.95
CA LEU A 219 -9.22 8.16 -14.42
C LEU A 219 -8.49 7.45 -13.26
N ALA A 220 -7.72 8.17 -12.45
CA ALA A 220 -6.99 7.60 -11.31
C ALA A 220 -7.92 6.96 -10.29
N TYR A 221 -9.05 7.61 -9.95
CA TYR A 221 -10.06 7.04 -9.05
C TYR A 221 -10.65 5.74 -9.61
N ARG A 222 -10.90 5.69 -10.91
CA ARG A 222 -11.36 4.46 -11.56
C ARG A 222 -10.29 3.37 -11.58
N ASN A 223 -9.03 3.72 -11.85
CA ASN A 223 -7.91 2.78 -11.79
C ASN A 223 -7.71 2.19 -10.37
N MET A 224 -8.07 2.96 -9.34
CA MET A 224 -8.06 2.49 -7.94
C MET A 224 -9.32 1.67 -7.59
N GLY A 225 -10.23 1.43 -8.52
CA GLY A 225 -11.47 0.69 -8.27
C GLY A 225 -12.46 1.42 -7.37
N ARG A 226 -12.37 2.73 -7.22
CA ARG A 226 -13.24 3.56 -6.38
C ARG A 226 -14.58 3.78 -7.05
N LEU A 227 -15.50 2.82 -6.88
CA LEU A 227 -16.81 2.84 -7.51
C LEU A 227 -17.88 3.51 -6.63
N ASP A 228 -17.68 3.54 -5.30
CA ASP A 228 -18.68 3.97 -4.32
C ASP A 228 -18.51 5.42 -3.88
N TYR A 229 -17.33 6.02 -4.08
CA TYR A 229 -17.05 7.37 -3.62
C TYR A 229 -16.24 8.19 -4.63
N THR A 230 -16.27 9.50 -4.44
CA THR A 230 -15.74 10.51 -5.36
C THR A 230 -14.71 11.39 -4.68
N PRO A 231 -13.97 12.24 -5.43
CA PRO A 231 -13.09 13.24 -4.86
C PRO A 231 -13.73 14.14 -3.78
N GLU A 232 -15.03 14.45 -3.92
CA GLU A 232 -15.75 15.28 -2.94
C GLU A 232 -15.97 14.55 -1.60
N HIS A 233 -16.15 13.23 -1.60
CA HIS A 233 -16.16 12.44 -0.37
C HIS A 233 -14.80 12.51 0.33
N VAL A 234 -13.71 12.37 -0.43
CA VAL A 234 -12.34 12.43 0.11
C VAL A 234 -12.01 13.84 0.62
N GLU A 235 -12.50 14.90 -0.04
CA GLU A 235 -12.34 16.28 0.45
C GLU A 235 -13.00 16.47 1.83
N LYS A 236 -14.22 15.98 2.02
CA LYS A 236 -14.90 15.98 3.33
C LYS A 236 -14.14 15.19 4.38
N PHE A 237 -13.60 14.05 4.01
CA PHE A 237 -12.79 13.22 4.89
C PHE A 237 -11.50 13.96 5.31
N ARG A 238 -10.78 14.59 4.39
CA ARG A 238 -9.62 15.45 4.71
C ARG A 238 -9.98 16.59 5.64
N GLU A 239 -11.15 17.20 5.50
CA GLU A 239 -11.61 18.26 6.40
C GLU A 239 -11.87 17.74 7.82
N GLN A 240 -12.44 16.53 7.98
CA GLN A 240 -12.56 15.89 9.29
C GLN A 240 -11.16 15.61 9.90
N ILE A 241 -10.19 15.12 9.12
CA ILE A 241 -8.81 14.93 9.59
C ILE A 241 -8.23 16.26 10.09
N ARG A 242 -8.37 17.33 9.31
CA ARG A 242 -7.85 18.67 9.64
C ARG A 242 -8.44 19.21 10.94
N THR A 243 -9.73 19.01 11.17
CA THR A 243 -10.42 19.60 12.32
C THR A 243 -10.36 18.75 13.58
N VAL A 244 -10.22 17.44 13.45
CA VAL A 244 -10.23 16.50 14.59
C VAL A 244 -8.82 16.00 14.92
N ILE A 245 -8.10 15.44 13.93
CA ILE A 245 -6.83 14.75 14.18
C ILE A 245 -5.65 15.72 14.27
N THR A 246 -5.57 16.70 13.38
CA THR A 246 -4.47 17.68 13.39
C THR A 246 -4.28 18.35 14.76
N PRO A 247 -5.33 18.86 15.46
CA PRO A 247 -5.16 19.42 16.79
C PRO A 247 -4.73 18.40 17.86
N ALA A 248 -5.15 17.14 17.73
CA ALA A 248 -4.75 16.06 18.66
C ALA A 248 -3.26 15.74 18.48
N VAL A 249 -2.79 15.62 17.25
CA VAL A 249 -1.36 15.39 16.98
C VAL A 249 -0.50 16.58 17.42
N ASP A 250 -0.96 17.82 17.25
CA ASP A 250 -0.23 18.99 17.78
C ASP A 250 -0.04 18.91 19.30
N ARG A 251 -1.10 18.53 20.04
CA ARG A 251 -0.98 18.27 21.50
C ARG A 251 -0.03 17.12 21.82
N MET A 252 -0.09 16.04 21.05
CA MET A 252 0.80 14.88 21.19
C MET A 252 2.27 15.29 20.96
N ARG A 253 2.58 16.09 19.94
CA ARG A 253 3.94 16.60 19.67
C ARG A 253 4.46 17.50 20.81
N LYS A 254 3.58 18.31 21.41
CA LYS A 254 3.92 19.11 22.60
C LYS A 254 4.22 18.22 23.83
N ALA A 255 3.45 17.16 24.02
CA ALA A 255 3.73 16.17 25.07
C ALA A 255 5.04 15.42 24.81
N GLN A 256 5.33 15.05 23.56
CA GLN A 256 6.61 14.44 23.15
C GLN A 256 7.79 15.37 23.43
N ALA A 257 7.71 16.67 23.08
CA ALA A 257 8.75 17.64 23.40
C ALA A 257 9.05 17.67 24.90
N LYS A 258 8.01 17.72 25.73
CA LYS A 258 8.15 17.69 27.20
C LYS A 258 8.82 16.40 27.69
N ARG A 259 8.42 15.25 27.17
CA ARG A 259 8.99 13.93 27.51
C ARG A 259 10.46 13.83 27.12
N LEU A 260 10.84 14.41 26.00
CA LEU A 260 12.23 14.48 25.51
C LEU A 260 13.07 15.60 26.16
N GLY A 261 12.48 16.46 26.99
CA GLY A 261 13.17 17.61 27.58
C GLY A 261 13.53 18.70 26.58
N LEU A 262 12.73 18.87 25.51
CA LEU A 262 12.93 19.81 24.44
C LEU A 262 11.93 20.98 24.54
N ASP A 263 12.32 22.18 24.06
CA ASP A 263 11.41 23.31 23.93
C ASP A 263 10.35 23.08 22.86
N SER A 264 10.75 22.45 21.74
CA SER A 264 9.87 22.02 20.66
C SER A 264 10.49 20.83 19.91
N VAL A 265 9.62 20.01 19.31
CA VAL A 265 10.04 18.92 18.41
C VAL A 265 10.37 19.53 17.04
N LYS A 266 11.57 19.22 16.53
CA LYS A 266 11.93 19.43 15.14
C LYS A 266 11.62 18.17 14.34
N TYR A 267 11.64 18.25 13.01
CA TYR A 267 11.37 17.07 12.19
C TYR A 267 12.23 15.85 12.57
N TYR A 268 13.52 16.09 12.81
CA TYR A 268 14.46 15.03 13.21
C TYR A 268 14.27 14.51 14.66
N ASP A 269 13.39 15.12 15.44
CA ASP A 269 13.00 14.62 16.76
C ASP A 269 11.70 13.80 16.72
N GLU A 270 10.90 13.88 15.60
CA GLU A 270 9.56 13.29 15.54
C GLU A 270 9.56 11.77 15.67
N SER A 271 10.61 11.08 15.20
CA SER A 271 10.74 9.62 15.25
C SER A 271 11.18 9.09 16.62
N LEU A 272 11.69 9.93 17.52
CA LEU A 272 12.12 9.52 18.85
C LEU A 272 10.97 9.70 19.85
N THR A 273 10.39 8.61 20.31
CA THR A 273 9.27 8.65 21.26
C THR A 273 9.73 8.80 22.71
N PHE A 274 10.81 8.15 23.12
CA PHE A 274 11.31 8.13 24.49
C PHE A 274 12.75 8.63 24.59
N ALA A 275 13.07 9.39 25.63
CA ALA A 275 14.42 9.92 25.85
C ALA A 275 15.51 8.82 25.97
N GLY A 276 15.14 7.65 26.43
CA GLY A 276 16.01 6.48 26.52
C GLY A 276 16.14 5.66 25.24
N GLY A 277 15.53 6.10 24.13
CA GLY A 277 15.45 5.39 22.86
C GLY A 277 14.12 4.65 22.70
N ASN A 278 13.72 4.38 21.46
CA ASN A 278 12.56 3.55 21.15
C ASN A 278 12.81 2.08 21.51
N ALA A 279 11.75 1.28 21.61
CA ALA A 279 11.88 -0.15 21.84
C ALA A 279 12.37 -0.86 20.57
N ASP A 280 13.49 -1.56 20.66
CA ASP A 280 14.00 -2.40 19.58
C ASP A 280 13.61 -3.86 19.78
N PRO A 281 13.42 -4.65 18.71
CA PRO A 281 13.14 -6.07 18.82
C PRO A 281 14.33 -6.83 19.42
N ILE A 282 14.05 -7.86 20.25
CA ILE A 282 15.07 -8.63 20.98
C ILE A 282 15.76 -9.72 20.19
N GLY A 283 15.46 -9.85 18.91
CA GLY A 283 16.08 -10.88 18.06
C GLY A 283 16.07 -10.51 16.60
N GLY A 284 16.82 -11.26 15.78
CA GLY A 284 16.83 -11.11 14.33
C GLY A 284 15.67 -11.86 13.66
N LYS A 285 15.70 -11.90 12.32
CA LYS A 285 14.65 -12.47 11.47
C LYS A 285 14.16 -13.85 11.94
N ASP A 286 15.05 -14.80 12.16
CA ASP A 286 14.63 -16.18 12.50
C ASP A 286 13.93 -16.25 13.86
N TYR A 287 14.36 -15.43 14.82
CA TYR A 287 13.68 -15.27 16.10
C TYR A 287 12.29 -14.67 15.89
N MET A 288 12.18 -13.57 15.14
CA MET A 288 10.91 -12.89 14.89
C MET A 288 9.91 -13.79 14.16
N VAL A 289 10.34 -14.52 13.12
CA VAL A 289 9.49 -15.50 12.42
C VAL A 289 9.06 -16.64 13.34
N GLY A 290 9.94 -17.11 14.23
CA GLY A 290 9.59 -18.09 15.25
C GLY A 290 8.51 -17.60 16.22
N GLN A 291 8.67 -16.37 16.73
CA GLN A 291 7.66 -15.76 17.63
C GLN A 291 6.35 -15.47 16.88
N ALA A 292 6.41 -15.03 15.62
CA ALA A 292 5.22 -14.85 14.78
C ALA A 292 4.48 -16.19 14.55
N THR A 293 5.20 -17.29 14.38
CA THR A 293 4.57 -18.62 14.23
C THR A 293 3.78 -19.01 15.48
N GLU A 294 4.33 -18.76 16.67
CA GLU A 294 3.61 -18.98 17.93
C GLU A 294 2.41 -18.04 18.09
N MET A 295 2.60 -16.76 17.80
CA MET A 295 1.59 -15.70 17.88
C MET A 295 0.39 -16.00 16.99
N TYR A 296 0.62 -16.25 15.69
CA TYR A 296 -0.45 -16.58 14.74
C TYR A 296 -1.07 -17.96 15.03
N GLY A 297 -0.28 -18.89 15.59
CA GLY A 297 -0.79 -20.16 16.08
C GLY A 297 -1.76 -20.03 17.26
N ALA A 298 -1.58 -18.99 18.09
CA ALA A 298 -2.43 -18.70 19.25
C ALA A 298 -3.61 -17.76 18.91
N LEU A 299 -3.51 -16.95 17.85
CA LEU A 299 -4.53 -15.96 17.48
C LEU A 299 -5.82 -16.63 16.98
N SER A 300 -5.72 -17.55 16.02
CA SER A 300 -6.86 -18.34 15.55
C SER A 300 -6.42 -19.61 14.79
N PRO A 301 -7.32 -20.60 14.60
CA PRO A 301 -7.04 -21.75 13.74
C PRO A 301 -6.69 -21.34 12.29
N GLU A 302 -7.37 -20.34 11.74
CA GLU A 302 -7.14 -19.87 10.38
C GLU A 302 -5.77 -19.22 10.22
N THR A 303 -5.35 -18.37 11.17
CA THR A 303 -4.02 -17.73 11.15
C THR A 303 -2.91 -18.76 11.38
N LYS A 304 -3.17 -19.79 12.18
CA LYS A 304 -2.24 -20.91 12.35
C LYS A 304 -2.00 -21.64 11.03
N GLU A 305 -3.06 -22.05 10.34
CA GLU A 305 -2.98 -22.77 9.06
C GLU A 305 -2.24 -21.91 8.02
N PHE A 306 -2.58 -20.63 7.94
CA PHE A 306 -1.95 -19.67 7.06
C PHE A 306 -0.45 -19.54 7.32
N PHE A 307 -0.04 -19.27 8.56
CA PHE A 307 1.37 -18.98 8.85
C PHE A 307 2.25 -20.23 8.82
N ASP A 308 1.70 -21.39 9.19
CA ASP A 308 2.34 -22.69 8.97
C ASP A 308 2.57 -22.97 7.46
N PHE A 309 1.63 -22.57 6.59
CA PHE A 309 1.78 -22.66 5.14
C PHE A 309 2.92 -21.73 4.64
N MET A 310 2.95 -20.48 5.09
CA MET A 310 3.98 -19.51 4.72
C MET A 310 5.39 -20.01 5.09
N THR A 311 5.56 -20.48 6.32
CA THR A 311 6.85 -20.98 6.82
C THR A 311 7.27 -22.27 6.11
N LYS A 312 6.35 -23.20 5.91
CA LYS A 312 6.61 -24.48 5.24
C LYS A 312 7.15 -24.30 3.81
N TYR A 313 6.61 -23.33 3.08
CA TYR A 313 6.96 -23.11 1.67
C TYR A 313 7.95 -21.96 1.45
N GLU A 314 8.51 -21.42 2.55
CA GLU A 314 9.52 -20.34 2.52
C GLU A 314 9.03 -19.11 1.72
N LEU A 315 7.82 -18.67 2.02
CA LEU A 315 7.14 -17.58 1.30
C LEU A 315 7.48 -16.19 1.86
N PHE A 316 8.75 -16.01 2.26
CA PHE A 316 9.29 -14.77 2.82
C PHE A 316 10.66 -14.44 2.25
N ASP A 317 10.91 -13.16 2.02
CA ASP A 317 12.25 -12.58 1.90
C ASP A 317 12.34 -11.31 2.74
N LEU A 318 12.83 -11.42 3.97
CA LEU A 318 12.67 -10.38 4.99
C LEU A 318 13.92 -9.52 5.23
N GLU A 319 15.14 -10.07 5.04
CA GLU A 319 16.38 -9.37 5.40
C GLU A 319 16.84 -8.42 4.30
N THR A 320 17.34 -7.24 4.72
CA THR A 320 18.02 -6.31 3.81
C THR A 320 19.37 -6.86 3.37
N ARG A 321 19.76 -6.57 2.13
CA ARG A 321 21.07 -6.92 1.56
C ARG A 321 21.40 -6.04 0.35
N PRO A 322 22.70 -5.91 -0.03
CA PRO A 322 23.06 -5.21 -1.25
C PRO A 322 22.37 -5.82 -2.49
N GLY A 323 21.91 -4.96 -3.39
CA GLY A 323 21.19 -5.36 -4.61
C GLY A 323 19.73 -5.74 -4.44
N LYS A 324 19.18 -5.71 -3.22
CA LYS A 324 17.76 -5.92 -2.96
C LYS A 324 16.98 -4.61 -3.14
N HIS A 325 15.77 -4.68 -3.71
CA HIS A 325 14.88 -3.53 -3.82
C HIS A 325 14.48 -3.00 -2.43
N LEU A 326 14.26 -1.70 -2.32
CA LEU A 326 13.86 -1.05 -1.08
C LEU A 326 12.34 -1.20 -0.82
N GLY A 327 11.95 -1.05 0.46
CA GLY A 327 10.55 -1.13 0.89
C GLY A 327 10.12 -2.54 1.28
N GLY A 328 8.81 -2.69 1.54
CA GLY A 328 8.13 -3.95 1.83
C GLY A 328 6.88 -4.07 0.97
N TYR A 329 6.43 -5.29 0.72
CA TYR A 329 5.17 -5.57 0.06
C TYR A 329 4.72 -7.02 0.28
N CYS A 330 3.42 -7.25 0.17
CA CYS A 330 2.84 -8.55 -0.05
C CYS A 330 2.35 -8.67 -1.49
N THR A 331 2.62 -9.80 -2.12
CA THR A 331 2.05 -10.16 -3.43
C THR A 331 1.59 -11.61 -3.41
N SER A 332 1.06 -12.10 -4.52
CA SER A 332 0.55 -13.46 -4.59
C SER A 332 1.09 -14.23 -5.79
N LEU A 333 1.14 -15.54 -5.64
CA LEU A 333 1.35 -16.53 -6.69
C LEU A 333 0.03 -17.29 -6.90
N PRO A 334 -0.94 -16.75 -7.67
CA PRO A 334 -2.32 -17.21 -7.66
C PRO A 334 -2.51 -18.69 -8.04
N GLU A 335 -1.71 -19.22 -8.97
CA GLU A 335 -1.76 -20.63 -9.37
C GLU A 335 -1.45 -21.59 -8.21
N TYR A 336 -0.60 -21.14 -7.28
CA TYR A 336 -0.23 -21.87 -6.07
C TYR A 336 -1.09 -21.51 -4.86
N LYS A 337 -1.96 -20.49 -4.98
CA LYS A 337 -2.72 -19.89 -3.87
C LYS A 337 -1.79 -19.52 -2.72
N ALA A 338 -0.69 -18.86 -3.05
CA ALA A 338 0.43 -18.63 -2.16
C ALA A 338 0.79 -17.14 -2.13
N PRO A 339 0.46 -16.43 -1.05
CA PRO A 339 0.98 -15.09 -0.83
C PRO A 339 2.49 -15.14 -0.56
N PHE A 340 3.19 -14.05 -0.85
CA PHE A 340 4.62 -13.89 -0.61
C PHE A 340 4.89 -12.53 0.04
N ILE A 341 5.66 -12.53 1.13
CA ILE A 341 6.04 -11.32 1.87
C ILE A 341 7.50 -10.96 1.58
N PHE A 342 7.70 -9.73 1.11
CA PHE A 342 9.00 -9.12 0.90
C PHE A 342 9.21 -7.97 1.87
N SER A 343 10.39 -7.87 2.50
CA SER A 343 10.72 -6.79 3.41
C SER A 343 12.23 -6.51 3.44
N ASN A 344 12.65 -5.53 4.23
CA ASN A 344 14.04 -5.13 4.42
C ASN A 344 14.35 -4.92 5.91
N PHE A 345 14.29 -5.97 6.70
CA PHE A 345 14.56 -5.93 8.13
C PHE A 345 15.95 -5.32 8.42
N ASN A 346 15.99 -4.40 9.37
CA ASN A 346 17.17 -3.62 9.74
C ASN A 346 17.45 -3.56 11.25
N GLY A 347 16.65 -4.26 12.07
CA GLY A 347 16.81 -4.36 13.53
C GLY A 347 16.08 -3.28 14.32
N THR A 348 15.17 -2.52 13.68
CA THR A 348 14.29 -1.54 14.38
C THR A 348 12.90 -2.12 14.63
N SER A 349 12.07 -1.40 15.42
CA SER A 349 10.66 -1.78 15.64
C SER A 349 9.86 -1.93 14.35
N ALA A 350 10.22 -1.17 13.31
CA ALA A 350 9.61 -1.26 11.99
C ALA A 350 9.66 -2.67 11.37
N ASP A 351 10.60 -3.54 11.77
CA ASP A 351 10.63 -4.92 11.30
C ASP A 351 9.40 -5.72 11.77
N VAL A 352 8.94 -5.47 13.02
CA VAL A 352 7.75 -6.10 13.58
C VAL A 352 6.49 -5.48 12.98
N ASP A 353 6.47 -4.15 12.81
CA ASP A 353 5.37 -3.44 12.16
C ASP A 353 5.12 -4.01 10.76
N VAL A 354 6.16 -4.07 9.92
CA VAL A 354 6.06 -4.60 8.55
C VAL A 354 5.70 -6.08 8.56
N LEU A 355 6.26 -6.90 9.48
CA LEU A 355 5.93 -8.33 9.53
C LEU A 355 4.43 -8.54 9.81
N THR A 356 3.85 -7.80 10.74
CA THR A 356 2.43 -7.93 11.11
C THR A 356 1.52 -7.30 10.07
N HIS A 357 1.93 -6.19 9.46
CA HIS A 357 1.25 -5.52 8.35
C HIS A 357 1.14 -6.43 7.12
N GLU A 358 2.27 -6.89 6.60
CA GLU A 358 2.30 -7.74 5.41
C GLU A 358 1.62 -9.11 5.65
N ALA A 359 1.69 -9.62 6.89
CA ALA A 359 0.93 -10.82 7.26
C ALA A 359 -0.59 -10.59 7.20
N GLY A 360 -1.08 -9.38 7.45
CA GLY A 360 -2.51 -9.04 7.28
C GLY A 360 -2.95 -9.14 5.81
N HIS A 361 -2.18 -8.57 4.89
CA HIS A 361 -2.39 -8.72 3.45
C HIS A 361 -2.31 -10.19 3.02
N ALA A 362 -1.26 -10.88 3.44
CA ALA A 362 -1.03 -12.28 3.08
C ALA A 362 -2.13 -13.20 3.61
N PHE A 363 -2.65 -12.94 4.81
CA PHE A 363 -3.76 -13.70 5.38
C PHE A 363 -5.05 -13.52 4.59
N GLN A 364 -5.38 -12.30 4.18
CA GLN A 364 -6.53 -12.05 3.32
C GLN A 364 -6.37 -12.73 1.95
N ALA A 365 -5.20 -12.58 1.29
CA ALA A 365 -4.93 -13.23 0.02
C ALA A 365 -5.01 -14.77 0.13
N TYR A 366 -4.46 -15.34 1.22
CA TYR A 366 -4.55 -16.77 1.51
C TYR A 366 -5.99 -17.27 1.58
N LEU A 367 -6.89 -16.50 2.21
CA LEU A 367 -8.31 -16.84 2.31
C LEU A 367 -9.05 -16.58 0.99
N GLY A 368 -8.85 -15.42 0.37
CA GLY A 368 -9.52 -15.02 -0.86
C GLY A 368 -9.29 -16.02 -2.00
N GLU A 369 -8.04 -16.41 -2.24
CA GLU A 369 -7.67 -17.36 -3.29
C GLU A 369 -8.22 -18.79 -3.06
N ARG A 370 -8.56 -19.15 -1.82
CA ARG A 370 -9.15 -20.46 -1.48
C ARG A 370 -10.66 -20.46 -1.50
N LEU A 371 -11.28 -19.34 -1.17
CA LEU A 371 -12.73 -19.23 -0.98
C LEU A 371 -13.45 -18.65 -2.20
N ILE A 372 -12.77 -17.78 -2.98
CA ILE A 372 -13.38 -17.03 -4.08
C ILE A 372 -12.82 -17.56 -5.41
N PRO A 373 -13.68 -18.10 -6.29
CA PRO A 373 -13.23 -18.76 -7.51
C PRO A 373 -12.78 -17.81 -8.64
N ILE A 374 -13.10 -16.52 -8.55
CA ILE A 374 -12.87 -15.52 -9.60
C ILE A 374 -11.76 -14.58 -9.16
N GLY A 375 -10.69 -14.50 -9.96
CA GLY A 375 -9.47 -13.76 -9.63
C GLY A 375 -9.73 -12.31 -9.26
N VAL A 376 -10.50 -11.59 -10.03
CA VAL A 376 -10.80 -10.16 -9.81
C VAL A 376 -11.59 -9.88 -8.51
N LEU A 377 -12.21 -10.88 -7.92
CA LEU A 377 -12.96 -10.78 -6.65
C LEU A 377 -12.18 -11.32 -5.43
N GLN A 378 -11.01 -11.92 -5.62
CA GLN A 378 -10.22 -12.51 -4.52
C GLN A 378 -9.63 -11.45 -3.59
N GLY A 379 -9.18 -10.34 -4.15
CA GLY A 379 -8.75 -9.13 -3.43
C GLY A 379 -9.82 -8.04 -3.46
N SER A 380 -9.65 -7.04 -2.61
CA SER A 380 -10.52 -5.85 -2.56
C SER A 380 -9.78 -4.61 -3.05
N THR A 381 -10.43 -3.44 -2.98
CA THR A 381 -9.79 -2.14 -3.23
C THR A 381 -8.71 -1.83 -2.18
N SER A 382 -7.78 -0.95 -2.51
CA SER A 382 -6.58 -0.70 -1.71
C SER A 382 -6.92 -0.29 -0.27
N GLU A 383 -7.90 0.57 -0.05
CA GLU A 383 -8.34 1.00 1.29
C GLU A 383 -8.84 -0.17 2.14
N VAL A 384 -9.46 -1.18 1.52
CA VAL A 384 -9.87 -2.40 2.25
C VAL A 384 -8.67 -3.31 2.50
N CYS A 385 -7.75 -3.44 1.55
CA CYS A 385 -6.51 -4.18 1.74
C CYS A 385 -5.73 -3.62 2.93
N GLU A 386 -5.66 -2.29 3.07
CA GLU A 386 -4.99 -1.66 4.20
C GLU A 386 -5.78 -1.80 5.53
N ILE A 387 -7.10 -1.99 5.50
CA ILE A 387 -7.83 -2.40 6.72
C ILE A 387 -7.36 -3.77 7.18
N HIS A 388 -7.10 -4.71 6.24
CA HIS A 388 -6.59 -6.03 6.60
C HIS A 388 -5.22 -5.96 7.27
N SER A 389 -4.28 -5.24 6.68
CA SER A 389 -2.90 -5.11 7.18
C SER A 389 -2.83 -4.37 8.50
N MET A 390 -3.35 -3.14 8.56
CA MET A 390 -3.28 -2.28 9.75
C MET A 390 -4.06 -2.86 10.93
N SER A 391 -5.21 -3.54 10.70
CA SER A 391 -5.93 -4.19 11.79
C SER A 391 -5.17 -5.37 12.36
N MET A 392 -4.43 -6.13 11.53
CA MET A 392 -3.61 -7.24 12.00
C MET A 392 -2.52 -6.77 12.96
N GLU A 393 -1.90 -5.62 12.72
CA GLU A 393 -0.93 -5.01 13.64
C GLU A 393 -1.50 -4.89 15.06
N PHE A 394 -2.72 -4.35 15.21
CA PHE A 394 -3.38 -4.22 16.51
C PHE A 394 -3.86 -5.55 17.10
N PHE A 395 -4.32 -6.48 16.27
CA PHE A 395 -4.69 -7.82 16.73
C PHE A 395 -3.52 -8.57 17.33
N THR A 396 -2.28 -8.24 16.98
CA THR A 396 -1.07 -8.89 17.51
C THR A 396 -0.53 -8.29 18.82
N TYR A 397 -1.03 -7.14 19.27
CA TYR A 397 -0.58 -6.45 20.50
C TYR A 397 -0.42 -7.35 21.73
N PRO A 398 -1.31 -8.32 22.03
CA PRO A 398 -1.16 -9.18 23.20
C PRO A 398 0.09 -10.09 23.24
N TRP A 399 0.85 -10.13 22.14
CA TRP A 399 2.07 -10.92 22.02
C TRP A 399 3.33 -10.09 21.80
N MET A 400 3.23 -8.76 21.95
CA MET A 400 4.40 -7.89 21.73
C MET A 400 5.51 -8.08 22.76
N ASP A 401 5.20 -8.64 23.93
CA ASP A 401 6.20 -9.10 24.91
C ASP A 401 7.18 -10.14 24.32
N LYS A 402 6.74 -10.94 23.35
CA LYS A 402 7.60 -11.89 22.63
C LYS A 402 8.64 -11.20 21.73
N PHE A 403 8.37 -10.00 21.29
CA PHE A 403 9.26 -9.25 20.37
C PHE A 403 10.07 -8.18 21.12
N PHE A 404 9.51 -7.55 22.14
CA PHE A 404 10.10 -6.39 22.83
C PHE A 404 10.37 -6.62 24.33
N GLY A 405 10.03 -7.81 24.87
CA GLY A 405 10.21 -8.13 26.28
C GLY A 405 9.51 -7.11 27.19
N ASP A 406 10.22 -6.62 28.20
CA ASP A 406 9.69 -5.66 29.19
C ASP A 406 9.34 -4.28 28.58
N ARG A 407 9.71 -4.03 27.32
CA ARG A 407 9.42 -2.78 26.61
C ARG A 407 8.22 -2.87 25.64
N ALA A 408 7.45 -3.95 25.72
CA ALA A 408 6.28 -4.15 24.85
C ALA A 408 5.24 -3.03 24.96
N ASP A 409 4.97 -2.53 26.19
CA ASP A 409 4.02 -1.43 26.39
C ASP A 409 4.52 -0.12 25.77
N GLU A 410 5.84 0.14 25.82
CA GLU A 410 6.46 1.30 25.15
C GLU A 410 6.32 1.21 23.63
N TYR A 411 6.55 0.02 23.06
CA TYR A 411 6.33 -0.22 21.65
C TYR A 411 4.86 0.03 21.25
N CYS A 412 3.91 -0.59 21.94
CA CYS A 412 2.48 -0.42 21.63
C CYS A 412 2.04 1.05 21.72
N TYR A 413 2.55 1.80 22.70
CA TYR A 413 2.29 3.23 22.83
C TYR A 413 2.88 4.03 21.66
N ALA A 414 4.13 3.78 21.29
CA ALA A 414 4.78 4.46 20.16
C ALA A 414 4.04 4.17 18.84
N HIS A 415 3.73 2.90 18.58
CA HIS A 415 2.98 2.48 17.39
C HIS A 415 1.58 3.13 17.33
N LEU A 416 0.85 3.22 18.44
CA LEU A 416 -0.45 3.89 18.51
C LEU A 416 -0.32 5.40 18.23
N CYS A 417 0.73 6.05 18.74
CA CYS A 417 1.05 7.44 18.46
C CYS A 417 1.34 7.67 16.97
N ASP A 418 2.15 6.80 16.36
CA ASP A 418 2.53 6.91 14.95
C ASP A 418 1.34 6.65 14.03
N ALA A 419 0.50 5.67 14.34
CA ALA A 419 -0.74 5.39 13.61
C ALA A 419 -1.69 6.61 13.57
N LEU A 420 -1.75 7.40 14.66
CA LEU A 420 -2.54 8.65 14.67
C LEU A 420 -1.79 9.79 13.96
N ALA A 421 -0.48 9.94 14.19
CA ALA A 421 0.32 11.07 13.74
C ALA A 421 0.53 11.12 12.23
N VAL A 422 0.49 9.97 11.56
CA VAL A 422 0.72 9.88 10.10
C VAL A 422 -0.51 10.29 9.29
N ILE A 423 -1.72 10.24 9.85
CA ILE A 423 -2.97 10.53 9.14
C ILE A 423 -3.02 11.95 8.53
N PRO A 424 -2.64 13.03 9.24
CA PRO A 424 -2.56 14.37 8.64
C PRO A 424 -1.60 14.46 7.45
N TYR A 425 -0.49 13.72 7.49
CA TYR A 425 0.44 13.65 6.38
C TYR A 425 -0.17 12.93 5.16
N MET A 426 -0.92 11.86 5.38
CA MET A 426 -1.64 11.15 4.31
C MET A 426 -2.64 12.08 3.60
N ALA A 427 -3.39 12.88 4.37
CA ALA A 427 -4.29 13.88 3.83
C ALA A 427 -3.56 14.99 3.05
N CYS A 428 -2.38 15.40 3.52
CA CYS A 428 -1.52 16.36 2.84
C CYS A 428 -1.06 15.84 1.47
N VAL A 429 -0.60 14.60 1.40
CA VAL A 429 -0.17 13.95 0.15
C VAL A 429 -1.32 13.87 -0.86
N ASP A 430 -2.51 13.53 -0.41
CA ASP A 430 -3.69 13.42 -1.27
C ASP A 430 -4.12 14.80 -1.81
N GLU A 431 -4.29 15.82 -0.94
CA GLU A 431 -4.67 17.17 -1.37
C GLU A 431 -3.64 17.76 -2.35
N PHE A 432 -2.35 17.50 -2.12
CA PHE A 432 -1.30 17.94 -3.04
C PHE A 432 -1.49 17.34 -4.45
N GLN A 433 -1.79 16.06 -4.56
CA GLN A 433 -2.01 15.43 -5.86
C GLN A 433 -3.26 15.99 -6.55
N HIS A 434 -4.35 16.24 -5.82
CA HIS A 434 -5.53 16.91 -6.37
C HIS A 434 -5.19 18.28 -6.96
N GLU A 435 -4.41 19.11 -6.24
CA GLU A 435 -4.00 20.41 -6.74
C GLU A 435 -3.07 20.32 -7.96
N VAL A 436 -2.15 19.35 -7.98
CA VAL A 436 -1.27 19.12 -9.13
C VAL A 436 -2.04 18.73 -10.38
N TYR A 437 -2.96 17.75 -10.30
CA TYR A 437 -3.71 17.29 -11.49
C TYR A 437 -4.84 18.25 -11.90
N LYS A 438 -5.29 19.11 -11.00
CA LYS A 438 -6.15 20.25 -11.33
C LYS A 438 -5.40 21.32 -12.13
N ASN A 439 -4.10 21.47 -11.91
CA ASN A 439 -3.22 22.43 -12.56
C ASN A 439 -1.93 21.75 -13.08
N PRO A 440 -2.04 20.85 -14.09
CA PRO A 440 -0.93 19.99 -14.50
C PRO A 440 0.25 20.72 -15.16
N LYS A 441 0.13 22.04 -15.38
CA LYS A 441 1.19 22.89 -15.94
C LYS A 441 1.96 23.69 -14.86
N MET A 442 1.75 23.37 -13.57
CA MET A 442 2.54 23.98 -12.51
C MET A 442 4.03 23.74 -12.73
N THR A 443 4.82 24.78 -12.58
CA THR A 443 6.27 24.65 -12.49
C THR A 443 6.68 23.97 -11.20
N ALA A 444 7.88 23.39 -11.15
CA ALA A 444 8.45 22.79 -9.94
C ALA A 444 8.40 23.74 -8.73
N LYS A 445 8.69 25.02 -8.93
CA LYS A 445 8.62 26.05 -7.87
C LYS A 445 7.19 26.24 -7.35
N GLU A 446 6.20 26.31 -8.23
CA GLU A 446 4.80 26.44 -7.84
C GLU A 446 4.32 25.21 -7.08
N ARG A 447 4.67 23.99 -7.53
CA ARG A 447 4.36 22.75 -6.81
C ARG A 447 4.92 22.72 -5.39
N ARG A 448 6.19 23.14 -5.21
CA ARG A 448 6.79 23.25 -3.88
C ARG A 448 6.03 24.26 -3.00
N GLY A 449 5.61 25.39 -3.55
CA GLY A 449 4.80 26.38 -2.82
C GLY A 449 3.43 25.83 -2.41
N VAL A 450 2.77 25.10 -3.31
CA VAL A 450 1.50 24.41 -3.03
C VAL A 450 1.68 23.36 -1.93
N TRP A 451 2.70 22.50 -2.03
CA TRP A 451 3.01 21.54 -0.98
C TRP A 451 3.16 22.20 0.38
N ARG A 452 4.03 23.20 0.49
CA ARG A 452 4.31 23.87 1.78
C ARG A 452 3.07 24.53 2.39
N SER A 453 2.19 25.07 1.55
CA SER A 453 0.91 25.64 2.00
C SER A 453 -0.02 24.57 2.59
N ILE A 454 -0.17 23.44 1.91
CA ILE A 454 -1.00 22.32 2.35
C ILE A 454 -0.39 21.67 3.60
N GLU A 455 0.92 21.47 3.62
CA GLU A 455 1.64 20.92 4.76
C GLU A 455 1.40 21.73 6.05
N LYS A 456 1.48 23.05 5.99
CA LYS A 456 1.16 23.93 7.13
C LYS A 456 -0.29 23.83 7.59
N LYS A 457 -1.20 23.49 6.69
CA LYS A 457 -2.62 23.28 6.99
C LYS A 457 -2.86 22.01 7.82
N TYR A 458 -2.17 20.92 7.48
CA TYR A 458 -2.36 19.61 8.13
C TYR A 458 -1.36 19.33 9.25
N MET A 459 -0.15 19.88 9.17
CA MET A 459 0.95 19.66 10.11
C MET A 459 1.55 20.99 10.59
N PRO A 460 0.78 21.83 11.32
CA PRO A 460 1.24 23.14 11.78
C PRO A 460 2.44 23.08 12.73
N TRP A 461 2.69 21.93 13.38
CA TRP A 461 3.86 21.71 14.24
C TRP A 461 5.16 21.44 13.46
N ARG A 462 5.08 21.12 12.15
CA ARG A 462 6.23 20.70 11.35
C ARG A 462 7.27 21.82 11.23
N ASP A 463 8.45 21.56 11.79
CA ASP A 463 9.57 22.48 11.87
C ASP A 463 10.84 21.80 11.33
N TYR A 464 11.39 22.36 10.26
CA TYR A 464 12.58 21.86 9.57
C TYR A 464 13.88 22.53 10.02
N ASP A 465 13.87 23.20 11.17
CA ASP A 465 15.03 23.86 11.77
C ASP A 465 15.77 24.82 10.79
N GLY A 466 15.00 25.49 9.94
CA GLY A 466 15.51 26.45 8.97
C GLY A 466 16.13 25.83 7.70
N ASN A 467 15.98 24.51 7.46
CA ASN A 467 16.43 23.89 6.22
C ASN A 467 15.71 24.49 5.00
N ALA A 468 16.46 25.23 4.16
CA ALA A 468 15.89 26.02 3.07
C ALA A 468 15.15 25.19 2.02
N PHE A 469 15.65 24.01 1.67
CA PHE A 469 15.02 23.14 0.68
C PHE A 469 13.64 22.67 1.16
N LEU A 470 13.54 22.22 2.41
CA LEU A 470 12.30 21.72 2.99
C LEU A 470 11.33 22.85 3.34
N GLU A 471 11.82 24.00 3.85
CA GLU A 471 10.99 25.19 4.09
C GLU A 471 10.39 25.76 2.80
N ASN A 472 11.06 25.57 1.67
CA ASN A 472 10.53 25.91 0.35
C ASN A 472 9.63 24.83 -0.26
N GLY A 473 9.31 23.74 0.47
CA GLY A 473 8.35 22.73 0.08
C GLY A 473 8.94 21.52 -0.66
N GLY A 474 10.23 21.20 -0.48
CA GLY A 474 10.86 20.04 -1.10
C GLY A 474 10.46 18.68 -0.49
N PHE A 475 9.77 18.68 0.65
CA PHE A 475 9.48 17.45 1.41
C PHE A 475 8.61 16.43 0.66
N TRP A 476 7.73 16.82 -0.26
CA TRP A 476 6.88 15.90 -1.02
C TRP A 476 7.68 14.85 -1.81
N MET A 477 8.92 15.19 -2.20
CA MET A 477 9.78 14.33 -3.02
C MET A 477 10.17 13.02 -2.33
N GLN A 478 10.12 12.97 -0.99
CA GLN A 478 10.42 11.76 -0.23
C GLN A 478 9.33 10.68 -0.36
N LYS A 479 8.13 11.03 -0.86
CA LYS A 479 7.02 10.08 -0.96
C LYS A 479 6.95 9.46 -2.36
N GLN A 480 7.50 8.25 -2.48
CA GLN A 480 7.49 7.49 -3.75
C GLN A 480 6.08 7.28 -4.32
N HIS A 481 5.06 7.19 -3.47
CA HIS A 481 3.68 6.98 -3.89
C HIS A 481 3.16 8.11 -4.82
N ILE A 482 3.63 9.34 -4.64
CA ILE A 482 3.27 10.46 -5.52
C ILE A 482 3.73 10.18 -6.96
N PHE A 483 4.89 9.55 -7.12
CA PHE A 483 5.46 9.21 -8.43
C PHE A 483 4.86 7.92 -9.00
N LEU A 484 4.78 6.86 -8.18
CA LEU A 484 4.52 5.50 -8.65
C LEU A 484 3.04 5.08 -8.53
N TYR A 485 2.34 5.58 -7.50
CA TYR A 485 0.98 5.13 -7.15
C TYR A 485 0.08 6.33 -6.85
N PRO A 486 -0.28 7.13 -7.88
CA PRO A 486 -1.04 8.36 -7.69
C PRO A 486 -2.39 8.10 -7.02
N PHE A 487 -2.72 8.94 -6.04
CA PHE A 487 -3.93 8.90 -5.21
C PHE A 487 -4.06 7.69 -4.27
N TYR A 488 -3.08 6.80 -4.21
CA TYR A 488 -3.10 5.65 -3.30
C TYR A 488 -3.04 6.07 -1.81
N TYR A 489 -2.24 7.10 -1.49
CA TYR A 489 -1.80 7.32 -0.11
C TYR A 489 -2.91 7.68 0.89
N ILE A 490 -4.05 8.18 0.43
CA ILE A 490 -5.23 8.44 1.27
C ILE A 490 -5.92 7.14 1.72
N ASP A 491 -5.73 6.04 1.01
CA ASP A 491 -6.31 4.75 1.34
C ASP A 491 -5.80 4.23 2.70
N TYR A 492 -4.54 4.53 3.04
CA TYR A 492 -4.02 4.29 4.39
C TYR A 492 -4.77 5.07 5.46
N ALA A 493 -5.15 6.31 5.20
CA ALA A 493 -5.91 7.10 6.16
C ALA A 493 -7.34 6.56 6.34
N LEU A 494 -8.01 6.19 5.25
CA LEU A 494 -9.32 5.55 5.28
C LEU A 494 -9.28 4.24 6.07
N ALA A 495 -8.28 3.42 5.78
CA ALA A 495 -8.04 2.16 6.47
C ALA A 495 -7.74 2.35 7.95
N GLN A 496 -6.89 3.32 8.31
CA GLN A 496 -6.53 3.58 9.70
C GLN A 496 -7.74 3.99 10.54
N ILE A 497 -8.66 4.78 9.99
CA ILE A 497 -9.92 5.12 10.67
C ILE A 497 -10.78 3.87 10.90
N CYS A 498 -10.90 2.99 9.91
CA CYS A 498 -11.60 1.72 10.05
C CYS A 498 -10.90 0.79 11.07
N THR A 499 -9.57 0.76 11.05
CA THR A 499 -8.76 -0.01 12.01
C THR A 499 -8.97 0.47 13.44
N PHE A 500 -9.10 1.77 13.69
CA PHE A 500 -9.39 2.28 15.03
C PHE A 500 -10.77 1.85 15.55
N PHE A 501 -11.75 1.63 14.68
CA PHE A 501 -13.00 0.98 15.09
C PHE A 501 -12.78 -0.46 15.54
N PHE A 502 -11.97 -1.25 14.82
CA PHE A 502 -11.62 -2.60 15.27
C PHE A 502 -10.84 -2.56 16.57
N TYR A 503 -9.90 -1.63 16.73
CA TYR A 503 -9.12 -1.47 17.96
C TYR A 503 -9.99 -1.17 19.18
N ASP A 504 -10.96 -0.26 19.03
CA ASP A 504 -11.93 0.05 20.10
C ASP A 504 -12.83 -1.15 20.43
N GLU A 505 -13.26 -1.90 19.42
CA GLU A 505 -14.03 -3.13 19.61
C GLU A 505 -13.20 -4.24 20.28
N MET A 506 -11.92 -4.39 19.92
CA MET A 506 -11.02 -5.36 20.56
C MET A 506 -10.88 -5.17 22.08
N LYS A 507 -10.93 -3.93 22.55
CA LYS A 507 -10.89 -3.59 23.97
C LYS A 507 -12.14 -4.02 24.72
N LYS A 508 -13.29 -4.05 24.01
CA LYS A 508 -14.59 -4.42 24.58
C LYS A 508 -14.84 -5.92 24.50
N ASP A 509 -14.64 -6.49 23.32
CA ASP A 509 -14.86 -7.89 22.99
C ASP A 509 -13.95 -8.31 21.83
N ARG A 510 -12.79 -8.85 22.17
CA ARG A 510 -11.76 -9.25 21.19
C ARG A 510 -12.26 -10.35 20.26
N GLU A 511 -13.02 -11.33 20.77
CA GLU A 511 -13.52 -12.45 19.96
C GLU A 511 -14.52 -11.95 18.91
N SER A 512 -15.41 -11.05 19.29
CA SER A 512 -16.35 -10.42 18.37
C SER A 512 -15.63 -9.58 17.30
N ALA A 513 -14.65 -8.76 17.70
CA ALA A 513 -13.84 -7.97 16.78
C ALA A 513 -13.10 -8.85 15.77
N TRP A 514 -12.48 -9.95 16.24
CA TRP A 514 -11.80 -10.93 15.37
C TRP A 514 -12.76 -11.60 14.39
N ALA A 515 -13.94 -12.02 14.85
CA ALA A 515 -14.94 -12.64 13.99
C ALA A 515 -15.39 -11.71 12.84
N ARG A 516 -15.54 -10.41 13.15
CA ARG A 516 -15.87 -9.37 12.14
C ARG A 516 -14.70 -9.14 11.17
N TYR A 517 -13.48 -9.06 11.66
CA TYR A 517 -12.28 -8.95 10.84
C TYR A 517 -12.11 -10.16 9.91
N LEU A 518 -12.26 -11.37 10.44
CA LEU A 518 -12.22 -12.60 9.65
C LEU A 518 -13.31 -12.64 8.58
N LYS A 519 -14.49 -12.11 8.89
CA LYS A 519 -15.60 -11.98 7.94
C LYS A 519 -15.25 -11.02 6.80
N LEU A 520 -14.55 -9.90 7.10
CA LEU A 520 -14.03 -8.96 6.10
C LEU A 520 -13.00 -9.64 5.19
N CYS A 521 -12.01 -10.33 5.76
CA CYS A 521 -10.99 -11.06 4.99
C CYS A 521 -11.59 -12.12 4.06
N LYS A 522 -12.60 -12.86 4.52
CA LYS A 522 -13.28 -13.90 3.71
C LYS A 522 -14.14 -13.34 2.58
N ALA A 523 -14.61 -12.11 2.71
CA ALA A 523 -15.42 -11.47 1.67
C ALA A 523 -14.58 -11.04 0.45
N GLY A 524 -13.29 -10.75 0.62
CA GLY A 524 -12.44 -10.25 -0.47
C GLY A 524 -13.08 -9.03 -1.15
N GLY A 525 -13.08 -9.02 -2.47
CA GLY A 525 -13.71 -8.00 -3.33
C GLY A 525 -15.08 -8.39 -3.87
N THR A 526 -15.84 -9.25 -3.18
CA THR A 526 -17.18 -9.66 -3.64
C THR A 526 -18.25 -8.57 -3.46
N LEU A 527 -17.96 -7.54 -2.69
CA LEU A 527 -18.80 -6.37 -2.43
C LEU A 527 -18.00 -5.08 -2.65
N GLY A 528 -18.70 -3.98 -2.94
CA GLY A 528 -18.10 -2.65 -2.98
C GLY A 528 -17.70 -2.18 -1.59
N TYR A 529 -16.92 -1.09 -1.51
CA TYR A 529 -16.32 -0.58 -0.28
C TYR A 529 -17.37 -0.30 0.81
N PHE A 530 -18.42 0.45 0.48
CA PHE A 530 -19.46 0.77 1.47
C PHE A 530 -20.22 -0.48 1.92
N ASP A 531 -20.54 -1.36 1.00
CA ASP A 531 -21.24 -2.60 1.31
C ASP A 531 -20.38 -3.53 2.18
N LEU A 532 -19.05 -3.58 1.95
CA LEU A 532 -18.11 -4.33 2.81
C LEU A 532 -18.11 -3.78 4.24
N LEU A 533 -18.02 -2.44 4.41
CA LEU A 533 -18.05 -1.82 5.73
C LEU A 533 -19.37 -2.11 6.45
N HIS A 534 -20.52 -1.94 5.79
CA HIS A 534 -21.82 -2.27 6.34
C HIS A 534 -21.94 -3.77 6.68
N TYR A 535 -21.42 -4.65 5.81
CA TYR A 535 -21.42 -6.10 6.00
C TYR A 535 -20.71 -6.52 7.29
N VAL A 536 -19.64 -5.82 7.67
CA VAL A 536 -18.91 -6.07 8.93
C VAL A 536 -19.28 -5.09 10.05
N GLY A 537 -20.22 -4.16 9.81
CA GLY A 537 -20.73 -3.22 10.81
C GLY A 537 -19.74 -2.13 11.21
N ILE A 538 -18.88 -1.69 10.29
CA ILE A 538 -17.98 -0.54 10.47
C ILE A 538 -18.64 0.69 9.84
N PRO A 539 -18.66 1.87 10.52
CA PRO A 539 -19.12 3.11 9.92
C PRO A 539 -18.28 3.52 8.71
N VAL A 540 -18.92 4.14 7.73
CA VAL A 540 -18.22 4.70 6.56
C VAL A 540 -17.44 5.95 6.98
N PRO A 541 -16.12 6.05 6.72
CA PRO A 541 -15.29 7.18 7.17
C PRO A 541 -15.70 8.55 6.63
N PHE A 542 -16.47 8.59 5.54
CA PHE A 542 -16.96 9.83 4.91
C PHE A 542 -18.20 10.44 5.61
N GLU A 543 -18.83 9.69 6.52
CA GLU A 543 -19.97 10.20 7.30
C GLU A 543 -19.52 11.28 8.28
N ASP A 544 -20.39 12.27 8.50
CA ASP A 544 -20.11 13.37 9.42
C ASP A 544 -19.87 12.83 10.85
N GLY A 545 -18.74 13.19 11.45
CA GLY A 545 -18.34 12.77 12.79
C GLY A 545 -17.81 11.33 12.89
N ALA A 546 -17.70 10.58 11.78
CA ALA A 546 -17.13 9.22 11.78
C ALA A 546 -15.68 9.21 12.25
N VAL A 547 -14.86 10.14 11.76
CA VAL A 547 -13.45 10.29 12.16
C VAL A 547 -13.34 10.58 13.66
N GLU A 548 -14.10 11.55 14.19
CA GLU A 548 -14.10 11.87 15.62
C GLU A 548 -14.46 10.67 16.48
N LYS A 549 -15.49 9.93 16.08
CA LYS A 549 -15.92 8.72 16.79
C LYS A 549 -14.85 7.65 16.80
N ALA A 550 -14.15 7.43 15.68
CA ALA A 550 -13.11 6.43 15.55
C ALA A 550 -11.87 6.73 16.41
N VAL A 551 -11.44 8.01 16.45
CA VAL A 551 -10.16 8.37 17.09
C VAL A 551 -10.31 8.78 18.57
N ARG A 552 -11.53 8.97 19.08
CA ARG A 552 -11.74 9.48 20.45
C ARG A 552 -11.04 8.61 21.49
N GLY A 553 -11.29 7.30 21.50
CA GLY A 553 -10.68 6.37 22.46
C GLY A 553 -9.16 6.30 22.31
N VAL A 554 -8.64 6.39 21.10
CA VAL A 554 -7.21 6.42 20.81
C VAL A 554 -6.56 7.68 21.37
N ILE A 555 -7.15 8.85 21.16
CA ILE A 555 -6.66 10.13 21.70
C ILE A 555 -6.66 10.10 23.24
N GLU A 556 -7.76 9.66 23.86
CA GLU A 556 -7.88 9.53 25.31
C GLU A 556 -6.79 8.61 25.90
N GLU A 557 -6.49 7.50 25.23
CA GLU A 557 -5.45 6.56 25.64
C GLU A 557 -4.07 7.17 25.54
N ILE A 558 -3.74 7.82 24.41
CA ILE A 558 -2.45 8.49 24.20
C ILE A 558 -2.25 9.62 25.24
N GLU A 559 -3.28 10.44 25.48
CA GLU A 559 -3.19 11.60 26.40
C GLU A 559 -3.15 11.17 27.87
N SER A 560 -3.71 10.01 28.23
CA SER A 560 -3.72 9.49 29.60
C SER A 560 -2.51 8.63 29.95
N ALA A 561 -1.71 8.25 28.98
CA ALA A 561 -0.51 7.43 29.19
C ALA A 561 0.52 8.17 30.09
N LYS A 562 1.18 7.41 30.96
CA LYS A 562 2.15 7.96 31.95
C LYS A 562 3.60 7.80 31.46
N TYR A 563 3.89 8.30 30.29
CA TYR A 563 5.26 8.30 29.75
C TYR A 563 5.88 9.70 29.76
#